data_655071f7f24ce98b4123ac1fa920d679
#
_entry.id   655071f7f24ce98b4123ac1fa920d679
#
_cell.length_a   1.000
_cell.length_b   1.000
_cell.length_c   1.000
_cell.angle_alpha   90.00
_cell.angle_beta   90.00
_cell.angle_gamma   90.00
#
_symmetry.space_group_name_H-M   'P 1'
#
loop_
_entity.id
_entity.type
_entity.pdbx_description
1 polymer ?
#
loop_
_entity_poly.entity_id
_entity_poly.type
_entity_poly.pdbx_seq_one_letter_code
_entity_poly.pdbx_strand_id
1 'polypeptide(L)'
;VFLIFFESRVALRRRPARGLLAKLWEYPNEPAPAPCPVEAAALADGPAGKHIFSHIEWRMRSVVVQAAGPELPPGWVWADGEALRAEYAVPNAFRSFAKAVEERLK
;
A
#
# COMPACT_ATOMS: atom_id res chain seq x y z
N VAL A 1 -0.96 -6.55 3.22
CA VAL A 1 -0.76 -5.17 2.73
C VAL A 1 0.15 -4.44 3.69
N PHE A 2 1.18 -3.81 3.15
CA PHE A 2 2.11 -3.00 3.91
C PHE A 2 1.81 -1.52 3.69
N LEU A 3 1.38 -0.83 4.74
CA LEU A 3 1.18 0.61 4.71
C LEU A 3 2.45 1.26 5.23
N ILE A 4 3.37 1.58 4.33
CA ILE A 4 4.73 2.01 4.65
C ILE A 4 4.81 3.53 4.59
N PHE A 5 5.17 4.17 5.69
CA PHE A 5 5.21 5.61 5.82
C PHE A 5 6.62 6.13 6.08
N PHE A 6 6.95 7.27 5.48
CA PHE A 6 8.16 8.02 5.75
C PHE A 6 7.94 9.50 5.40
N GLU A 7 8.19 10.39 6.35
CA GLU A 7 8.07 11.86 6.17
C GLU A 7 6.75 12.30 5.53
N SER A 8 5.62 11.86 6.07
CA SER A 8 4.28 12.20 5.58
C SER A 8 4.00 11.71 4.15
N ARG A 9 4.65 10.62 3.74
CA ARG A 9 4.43 9.96 2.46
C ARG A 9 4.19 8.48 2.69
N VAL A 10 3.50 7.86 1.74
CA VAL A 10 3.24 6.42 1.74
C VAL A 10 3.88 5.79 0.52
N ALA A 11 4.40 4.57 0.68
CA ALA A 11 5.02 3.84 -0.42
C ALA A 11 3.96 3.20 -1.32
N LEU A 12 4.12 3.35 -2.62
CA LEU A 12 3.29 2.71 -3.64
C LEU A 12 4.18 1.95 -4.62
N ARG A 13 3.65 0.87 -5.17
CA ARG A 13 4.28 0.17 -6.28
C ARG A 13 3.29 -0.01 -7.42
N ARG A 14 3.77 -0.19 -8.63
CA ARG A 14 2.92 -0.42 -9.79
C ARG A 14 2.66 -1.91 -9.95
N ARG A 15 1.40 -2.27 -10.20
CA ARG A 15 1.05 -3.66 -10.45
C ARG A 15 1.60 -4.12 -11.80
N PRO A 16 1.83 -5.45 -11.97
CA PRO A 16 2.28 -5.98 -13.27
C PRO A 16 1.36 -5.59 -14.42
N ALA A 17 1.88 -5.61 -15.64
CA ALA A 17 1.13 -5.27 -16.83
C ALA A 17 0.01 -6.27 -17.17
N ARG A 18 -0.05 -7.42 -16.49
CA ARG A 18 -1.04 -8.47 -16.71
C ARG A 18 -1.74 -8.82 -15.39
N GLY A 19 -2.95 -9.35 -15.49
CA GLY A 19 -3.75 -9.78 -14.35
C GLY A 19 -4.72 -8.72 -13.87
N LEU A 20 -5.30 -8.95 -12.70
CA LEU A 20 -6.26 -8.04 -12.08
C LEU A 20 -5.61 -6.69 -11.80
N LEU A 21 -6.30 -5.61 -12.15
CA LEU A 21 -5.87 -4.22 -11.89
C LEU A 21 -4.49 -3.92 -12.49
N ALA A 22 -4.19 -4.48 -13.66
CA ALA A 22 -2.90 -4.31 -14.33
C ALA A 22 -2.54 -2.84 -14.52
N LYS A 23 -1.24 -2.51 -14.32
CA LYS A 23 -0.67 -1.17 -14.47
C LYS A 23 -1.18 -0.11 -13.48
N LEU A 24 -2.04 -0.46 -12.54
CA LEU A 24 -2.49 0.48 -11.51
C LEU A 24 -1.52 0.48 -10.33
N TRP A 25 -1.55 1.54 -9.54
CA TRP A 25 -0.72 1.66 -8.34
C TRP A 25 -1.37 0.94 -7.17
N GLU A 26 -0.55 0.42 -6.27
CA GLU A 26 -1.04 -0.30 -5.09
C GLU A 26 -0.14 -0.07 -3.87
N TYR A 27 -0.70 -0.30 -2.68
CA TYR A 27 0.13 -0.47 -1.49
C TYR A 27 0.85 -1.81 -1.63
N PRO A 28 2.16 -1.90 -1.28
CA PRO A 28 2.87 -3.18 -1.38
C PRO A 28 2.14 -4.29 -0.63
N ASN A 29 1.97 -5.41 -1.28
CA ASN A 29 1.26 -6.55 -0.69
C ASN A 29 1.80 -7.87 -1.24
N GLU A 30 1.74 -8.90 -0.42
CA GLU A 30 2.12 -10.25 -0.77
C GLU A 30 1.20 -11.24 -0.05
N PRO A 31 1.05 -12.47 -0.55
CA PRO A 31 0.36 -13.51 0.20
C PRO A 31 1.01 -13.71 1.57
N ALA A 32 0.20 -13.76 2.61
CA ALA A 32 0.70 -13.95 3.97
C ALA A 32 1.11 -15.43 4.21
N PRO A 33 2.13 -15.68 5.05
CA PRO A 33 3.00 -14.71 5.69
C PRO A 33 4.08 -14.19 4.75
N ALA A 34 4.41 -12.91 4.86
CA ALA A 34 5.46 -12.29 4.04
C ALA A 34 6.29 -11.34 4.90
N PRO A 35 7.61 -11.25 4.66
CA PRO A 35 8.45 -10.31 5.39
C PRO A 35 8.18 -8.87 4.93
N CYS A 36 8.44 -7.91 5.82
CA CYS A 36 8.36 -6.51 5.46
C CYS A 36 9.39 -6.20 4.35
N PRO A 37 8.97 -5.55 3.25
CA PRO A 37 9.86 -5.34 2.09
C PRO A 37 10.90 -4.24 2.27
N VAL A 38 10.82 -3.46 3.33
CA VAL A 38 11.78 -2.39 3.63
C VAL A 38 12.26 -2.49 5.08
N GLU A 39 13.38 -1.85 5.38
CA GLU A 39 13.86 -1.75 6.74
C GLU A 39 12.90 -0.88 7.55
N ALA A 40 12.38 -1.42 8.64
CA ALA A 40 11.37 -0.76 9.45
C ALA A 40 11.93 -0.25 10.76
N ALA A 41 11.62 1.01 11.10
CA ALA A 41 11.90 1.57 12.42
C ALA A 41 10.82 1.15 13.42
N ALA A 42 9.58 0.96 12.97
CA ALA A 42 8.48 0.49 13.81
C ALA A 42 7.43 -0.24 12.97
N LEU A 43 6.75 -1.20 13.58
CA LEU A 43 5.68 -1.98 12.97
C LEU A 43 4.47 -2.01 13.91
N ALA A 44 3.28 -1.96 13.33
CA ALA A 44 2.02 -2.10 14.07
C ALA A 44 0.95 -2.72 13.18
N ASP A 45 -0.02 -3.42 13.77
CA ASP A 45 -1.15 -3.92 13.00
C ASP A 45 -2.02 -2.76 12.53
N GLY A 46 -2.49 -2.85 11.29
CA GLY A 46 -3.41 -1.89 10.70
C GLY A 46 -4.79 -2.50 10.44
N PRO A 47 -5.66 -1.77 9.72
CA PRO A 47 -7.00 -2.25 9.40
C PRO A 47 -6.97 -3.47 8.49
N ALA A 48 -8.06 -4.25 8.53
CA ALA A 48 -8.30 -5.34 7.60
C ALA A 48 -9.27 -4.89 6.52
N GLY A 49 -9.25 -5.56 5.38
CA GLY A 49 -10.17 -5.26 4.29
C GLY A 49 -10.51 -6.47 3.45
N LYS A 50 -11.53 -6.31 2.61
CA LYS A 50 -11.97 -7.35 1.70
C LYS A 50 -12.46 -6.70 0.40
N HIS A 51 -12.17 -7.34 -0.74
CA HIS A 51 -12.71 -6.93 -2.02
C HIS A 51 -13.06 -8.15 -2.86
N ILE A 52 -14.18 -8.09 -3.55
CA ILE A 52 -14.67 -9.21 -4.38
C ILE A 52 -14.61 -8.79 -5.85
N PHE A 53 -13.89 -9.60 -6.67
CA PHE A 53 -13.85 -9.46 -8.12
C PHE A 53 -14.59 -10.66 -8.72
N SER A 54 -15.82 -10.50 -9.16
CA SER A 54 -16.61 -11.61 -9.73
C SER A 54 -16.50 -12.91 -8.93
N HIS A 55 -15.51 -13.75 -9.22
CA HIS A 55 -15.31 -15.06 -8.57
C HIS A 55 -14.13 -15.08 -7.59
N ILE A 56 -13.42 -13.94 -7.43
CA ILE A 56 -12.20 -13.86 -6.59
C ILE A 56 -12.47 -12.94 -5.43
N GLU A 57 -12.22 -13.43 -4.21
CA GLU A 57 -12.31 -12.65 -3.00
C GLU A 57 -10.92 -12.41 -2.44
N TRP A 58 -10.54 -11.12 -2.31
CA TRP A 58 -9.32 -10.73 -1.65
C TRP A 58 -9.62 -10.38 -0.19
N ARG A 59 -9.07 -11.18 0.71
CA ARG A 59 -9.08 -10.89 2.13
C ARG A 59 -7.71 -10.36 2.51
N MET A 60 -7.68 -9.15 3.04
CA MET A 60 -6.44 -8.42 3.27
C MET A 60 -6.27 -8.05 4.73
N ARG A 61 -5.06 -8.23 5.23
CA ARG A 61 -4.62 -7.67 6.50
C ARG A 61 -3.58 -6.62 6.21
N SER A 62 -3.41 -5.65 7.09
CA SER A 62 -2.39 -4.65 6.91
C SER A 62 -1.44 -4.57 8.08
N VAL A 63 -0.20 -4.16 7.78
CA VAL A 63 0.81 -3.83 8.76
C VAL A 63 1.20 -2.39 8.49
N VAL A 64 1.12 -1.55 9.51
CA VAL A 64 1.56 -0.17 9.42
C VAL A 64 3.06 -0.15 9.70
N VAL A 65 3.83 0.36 8.75
CA VAL A 65 5.29 0.36 8.81
C VAL A 65 5.79 1.81 8.84
N GLN A 66 6.62 2.12 9.83
CA GLN A 66 7.41 3.33 9.81
C GLN A 66 8.77 2.95 9.24
N ALA A 67 9.09 3.40 8.03
CA ALA A 67 10.35 3.08 7.39
C ALA A 67 11.53 3.72 8.13
N ALA A 68 12.66 3.01 8.16
CA ALA A 68 13.88 3.51 8.79
C ALA A 68 14.60 4.56 7.94
N GLY A 69 14.32 4.59 6.64
CA GLY A 69 14.93 5.54 5.70
C GLY A 69 14.11 5.64 4.42
N PRO A 70 14.54 6.49 3.46
CA PRO A 70 13.77 6.75 2.24
C PRO A 70 13.99 5.70 1.13
N GLU A 71 14.83 4.71 1.33
CA GLU A 71 15.13 3.72 0.30
C GLU A 71 13.93 2.83 -0.01
N LEU A 72 13.62 2.68 -1.30
CA LEU A 72 12.56 1.81 -1.79
C LEU A 72 13.11 0.88 -2.88
N PRO A 73 12.52 -0.32 -3.06
CA PRO A 73 12.85 -1.17 -4.21
C PRO A 73 12.61 -0.43 -5.53
N PRO A 74 13.30 -0.83 -6.63
CA PRO A 74 13.09 -0.21 -7.94
C PRO A 74 11.64 -0.22 -8.38
N GLY A 75 11.16 0.87 -8.97
CA GLY A 75 9.81 1.00 -9.46
C GLY A 75 8.78 1.44 -8.42
N TRP A 76 9.17 1.55 -7.16
CA TRP A 76 8.30 2.06 -6.11
C TRP A 76 8.45 3.58 -5.98
N VAL A 77 7.42 4.25 -5.45
CA VAL A 77 7.43 5.69 -5.25
C VAL A 77 6.92 6.04 -3.85
N TRP A 78 7.33 7.21 -3.37
CA TRP A 78 6.72 7.85 -2.21
C TRP A 78 5.64 8.81 -2.68
N ALA A 79 4.45 8.73 -2.11
CA ALA A 79 3.33 9.62 -2.45
C ALA A 79 2.81 10.31 -1.20
N ASP A 80 2.67 11.64 -1.26
CA ASP A 80 1.95 12.38 -0.22
C ASP A 80 0.44 12.36 -0.51
N GLY A 81 -0.36 13.00 0.35
CA GLY A 81 -1.81 13.01 0.18
C GLY A 81 -2.28 13.66 -1.12
N GLU A 82 -1.58 14.69 -1.59
CA GLU A 82 -1.90 15.36 -2.85
C GLU A 82 -1.57 14.47 -4.05
N ALA A 83 -0.40 13.84 -4.05
CA ALA A 83 0.01 12.93 -5.12
C ALA A 83 -0.93 11.73 -5.23
N LEU A 84 -1.40 11.19 -4.10
CA LEU A 84 -2.39 10.11 -4.10
C LEU A 84 -3.68 10.49 -4.80
N ARG A 85 -4.12 11.73 -4.64
CA ARG A 85 -5.36 12.21 -5.27
C ARG A 85 -5.16 12.58 -6.73
N ALA A 86 -3.99 13.12 -7.10
CA ALA A 86 -3.77 13.74 -8.40
C ALA A 86 -2.98 12.87 -9.39
N GLU A 87 -2.03 12.05 -8.91
CA GLU A 87 -1.08 11.34 -9.78
C GLU A 87 -1.18 9.83 -9.70
N TYR A 88 -1.44 9.27 -8.53
CA TYR A 88 -1.38 7.83 -8.30
C TYR A 88 -2.75 7.27 -7.93
N ALA A 89 -3.47 6.77 -8.92
CA ALA A 89 -4.77 6.14 -8.68
C ALA A 89 -4.60 4.77 -8.02
N VAL A 90 -5.05 4.66 -6.78
CA VAL A 90 -5.09 3.39 -6.07
C VAL A 90 -6.48 2.79 -6.24
N PRO A 91 -6.60 1.53 -6.72
CA PRO A 91 -7.91 0.94 -7.00
C PRO A 91 -8.79 0.77 -5.76
N ASN A 92 -10.10 0.70 -5.98
CA ASN A 92 -11.09 0.46 -4.93
C ASN A 92 -10.85 -0.83 -4.14
N ALA A 93 -10.11 -1.79 -4.68
CA ALA A 93 -9.72 -3.00 -3.96
C ALA A 93 -9.01 -2.70 -2.64
N PHE A 94 -8.32 -1.55 -2.55
CA PHE A 94 -7.59 -1.11 -1.36
C PHE A 94 -8.33 -0.03 -0.56
N ARG A 95 -9.59 0.21 -0.88
CA ARG A 95 -10.40 1.25 -0.26
C ARG A 95 -10.45 1.16 1.27
N SER A 96 -10.43 -0.06 1.81
CA SER A 96 -10.46 -0.27 3.26
C SER A 96 -9.29 0.37 4.00
N PHE A 97 -8.20 0.67 3.28
CA PHE A 97 -6.99 1.24 3.87
C PHE A 97 -6.86 2.75 3.66
N ALA A 98 -7.67 3.33 2.77
CA ALA A 98 -7.55 4.73 2.36
C ALA A 98 -7.66 5.70 3.54
N LYS A 99 -8.61 5.47 4.44
CA LYS A 99 -8.81 6.34 5.59
C LYS A 99 -7.62 6.33 6.54
N ALA A 100 -7.07 5.15 6.82
CA ALA A 100 -5.91 5.02 7.68
C ALA A 100 -4.69 5.71 7.08
N VAL A 101 -4.51 5.60 5.75
CA VAL A 101 -3.44 6.27 5.03
C VAL A 101 -3.60 7.80 5.10
N GLU A 102 -4.79 8.31 4.80
CA GLU A 102 -5.06 9.75 4.83
C GLU A 102 -4.82 10.35 6.21
N GLU A 103 -5.22 9.68 7.27
CA GLU A 103 -5.01 10.14 8.64
C GLU A 103 -3.53 10.30 8.99
N ARG A 104 -2.68 9.43 8.44
CA ARG A 104 -1.25 9.48 8.68
C ARG A 104 -0.50 10.50 7.82
N LEU A 105 -1.09 10.90 6.69
CA LEU A 105 -0.47 11.86 5.77
C LEU A 105 -0.84 13.31 6.06
N LYS A 106 -1.67 13.54 7.05
CA LYS A 106 -2.04 14.89 7.48
C LYS A 106 -0.92 15.58 8.25
#